data_fa33927b2ac29d75dc83c89731b83b22
#
_entry.id   fa33927b2ac29d75dc83c89731b83b22
#
_cell.length_a   1.000
_cell.length_b   1.000
_cell.length_c   1.000
_cell.angle_alpha   90.00
_cell.angle_beta   90.00
_cell.angle_gamma   90.00
#
_symmetry.space_group_name_H-M   'P 1'
#
loop_
_entity.id
_entity.type
_entity.pdbx_description
1 polymer ?
#
loop_
_entity_poly.entity_id
_entity_poly.type
_entity_poly.pdbx_seq_one_letter_code
_entity_poly.pdbx_strand_id
1 'polypeptide(L)'
;ATQKKVNRDNGIERASIKGKYGRMPPEVLWAIGRSEGINESPDGQKVVYTVAFYSVPENRSNREVFVMNADGTDNKQITKTSYSENEAVWIKGGKKIAFLCNESGSSQLWEMNPDGSDRRQLSEYEGDIEGFAFSPDEKKVLFISQVKTVKSTADKYPDLDKATGIIVTDLMYKHWDEWVTTAPHPFVADFDGKAISNPVDIMEGEPFESPMKPFGGIEQLAWNTTSDKIAYTSRKKTGKEYALSTNSDIYVYDLNTKKTANISEGIMGYDTNPQYSPDGKFIAWQSMERDGYESDQNRLMVMNLETGEKIFASKDFDSNVDGFVWSADAKALYFTGVWHGESQVYKIDLTDSNKITPLTSGMYDYAGVALLGEHKLIVQRHSLSMGDEIYSIDLADNNKIAQLTTENKHIYDQLTIGKVEGRWMKTTDGKQMLTWVIYPPHFDPNKKYPTLLFCEGGPQSPVSQFWSYRWNMQIMAANDYIVVAPNRRGLPGFGMEWNE
;
A
#
# COMPACT_ATOMS: atom_id res chain seq x y z
N ALA A 1 22.46 36.44 1.30
CA ALA A 1 21.35 35.69 1.91
C ALA A 1 21.96 34.59 2.78
N THR A 2 21.97 34.81 4.10
CA THR A 2 22.41 33.83 5.09
C THR A 2 21.45 32.66 5.07
N GLN A 3 21.91 31.51 4.58
CA GLN A 3 21.20 30.24 4.77
C GLN A 3 21.08 30.01 6.29
N LYS A 4 19.87 30.12 6.82
CA LYS A 4 19.60 29.66 8.19
C LYS A 4 19.98 28.18 8.23
N LYS A 5 20.93 27.83 9.10
CA LYS A 5 21.22 26.43 9.42
C LYS A 5 19.90 25.79 9.88
N VAL A 6 19.39 24.90 9.08
CA VAL A 6 18.20 24.13 9.42
C VAL A 6 18.59 23.17 10.54
N ASN A 7 17.96 23.31 11.70
CA ASN A 7 18.19 22.42 12.81
C ASN A 7 17.57 21.08 12.49
N ARG A 8 18.37 20.07 12.11
CA ARG A 8 17.93 18.72 11.75
C ARG A 8 17.62 17.83 12.96
N ASP A 9 17.77 18.36 14.17
CA ASP A 9 17.65 17.57 15.40
C ASP A 9 16.19 17.40 15.87
N ASN A 10 15.24 18.12 15.28
CA ASN A 10 13.83 18.04 15.61
C ASN A 10 13.03 17.37 14.48
N GLY A 11 12.01 16.59 14.86
CA GLY A 11 11.02 16.06 13.93
C GLY A 11 10.24 17.17 13.23
N ILE A 12 9.66 16.84 12.07
CA ILE A 12 8.76 17.74 11.36
C ILE A 12 7.38 17.63 12.01
N GLU A 13 6.86 18.75 12.45
CA GLU A 13 5.54 18.82 13.11
C GLU A 13 4.42 19.02 12.09
N ARG A 14 3.19 18.77 12.55
CA ARG A 14 1.98 19.13 11.82
C ARG A 14 2.04 20.59 11.43
N ALA A 15 1.85 20.89 10.15
CA ALA A 15 1.90 22.24 9.66
C ALA A 15 0.76 23.10 10.25
N SER A 16 1.13 24.29 10.73
CA SER A 16 0.18 25.33 11.13
C SER A 16 0.13 26.36 10.03
N ILE A 17 -0.86 26.25 9.16
CA ILE A 17 -1.09 27.24 8.12
C ILE A 17 -1.95 28.35 8.71
N LYS A 18 -1.38 29.55 8.78
CA LYS A 18 -2.08 30.78 9.19
C LYS A 18 -2.31 31.63 7.94
N GLY A 19 -3.54 32.05 7.75
CA GLY A 19 -3.93 32.96 6.69
C GLY A 19 -5.09 32.43 5.85
N LYS A 20 -5.66 33.33 5.05
CA LYS A 20 -6.79 33.04 4.17
C LYS A 20 -6.24 32.58 2.80
N TYR A 21 -5.94 31.32 2.66
CA TYR A 21 -5.50 30.84 1.36
C TYR A 21 -6.63 30.82 0.33
N GLY A 22 -7.87 30.74 0.67
CA GLY A 22 -9.01 30.71 -0.27
C GLY A 22 -8.85 29.68 -1.40
N ARG A 23 -7.71 29.69 -2.08
CA ARG A 23 -7.30 28.77 -3.15
C ARG A 23 -6.15 27.89 -2.66
N MET A 24 -5.98 26.70 -3.24
CA MET A 24 -4.91 25.78 -2.83
C MET A 24 -3.64 26.00 -3.64
N PRO A 25 -2.61 26.66 -3.09
CA PRO A 25 -1.28 26.72 -3.68
C PRO A 25 -0.46 25.46 -3.36
N PRO A 26 0.68 25.24 -4.03
CA PRO A 26 1.54 24.08 -3.77
C PRO A 26 1.98 23.92 -2.31
N GLU A 27 2.23 25.01 -1.61
CA GLU A 27 2.66 25.02 -0.21
C GLU A 27 1.60 24.38 0.70
N VAL A 28 0.33 24.59 0.40
CA VAL A 28 -0.78 23.98 1.15
C VAL A 28 -0.84 22.49 0.88
N LEU A 29 -0.63 22.05 -0.35
CA LEU A 29 -0.59 20.63 -0.69
C LEU A 29 0.51 19.91 0.10
N TRP A 30 1.70 20.51 0.21
CA TRP A 30 2.81 19.95 0.99
C TRP A 30 2.58 19.97 2.50
N ALA A 31 1.69 20.85 2.99
CA ALA A 31 1.34 20.92 4.40
C ALA A 31 0.39 19.81 4.87
N ILE A 32 -0.24 19.11 3.95
CA ILE A 32 -1.21 18.03 4.27
C ILE A 32 -0.46 16.84 4.86
N GLY A 33 -0.86 16.42 6.08
CA GLY A 33 -0.38 15.19 6.70
C GLY A 33 -0.92 13.96 5.97
N ARG A 34 -0.06 12.96 5.77
CA ARG A 34 -0.39 11.76 4.96
C ARG A 34 -0.45 10.55 5.86
N SER A 35 -1.69 10.10 6.16
CA SER A 35 -1.92 8.92 6.99
C SER A 35 -1.80 7.64 6.20
N GLU A 36 -1.28 6.58 6.83
CA GLU A 36 -1.23 5.22 6.28
C GLU A 36 -1.00 4.19 7.39
N GLY A 37 -1.02 2.91 7.01
CA GLY A 37 -0.61 1.81 7.88
C GLY A 37 -1.54 1.58 9.06
N ILE A 38 -2.83 1.48 8.80
CA ILE A 38 -3.87 1.34 9.81
C ILE A 38 -3.91 -0.10 10.33
N ASN A 39 -3.77 -0.28 11.65
CA ASN A 39 -3.86 -1.60 12.30
C ASN A 39 -4.67 -1.54 13.58
N GLU A 40 -5.62 -2.47 13.73
CA GLU A 40 -6.37 -2.64 14.98
C GLU A 40 -5.55 -3.36 16.04
N SER A 41 -5.81 -3.05 17.33
CA SER A 41 -5.32 -3.86 18.44
C SER A 41 -6.05 -5.21 18.48
N PRO A 42 -5.44 -6.26 19.08
CA PRO A 42 -6.07 -7.59 19.15
C PRO A 42 -7.47 -7.62 19.75
N ASP A 43 -7.77 -6.73 20.68
CA ASP A 43 -9.10 -6.60 21.29
C ASP A 43 -10.07 -5.73 20.45
N GLY A 44 -9.64 -5.18 19.33
CA GLY A 44 -10.45 -4.32 18.46
C GLY A 44 -10.81 -2.97 19.04
N GLN A 45 -10.22 -2.55 20.18
CA GLN A 45 -10.61 -1.31 20.88
C GLN A 45 -9.75 -0.11 20.50
N LYS A 46 -8.57 -0.34 19.95
CA LYS A 46 -7.64 0.73 19.57
C LYS A 46 -7.11 0.53 18.16
N VAL A 47 -6.65 1.62 17.57
CA VAL A 47 -6.06 1.65 16.23
C VAL A 47 -4.73 2.38 16.32
N VAL A 48 -3.69 1.79 15.72
CA VAL A 48 -2.40 2.43 15.47
C VAL A 48 -2.30 2.75 13.99
N TYR A 49 -1.76 3.92 13.67
CA TYR A 49 -1.49 4.33 12.30
C TYR A 49 -0.33 5.33 12.28
N THR A 50 0.14 5.68 11.11
CA THR A 50 1.23 6.65 10.96
C THR A 50 0.79 7.82 10.10
N VAL A 51 1.40 8.98 10.35
CA VAL A 51 1.22 10.19 9.54
C VAL A 51 2.58 10.72 9.15
N ALA A 52 2.77 10.96 7.86
CA ALA A 52 3.96 11.63 7.34
C ALA A 52 3.73 13.14 7.23
N PHE A 53 4.65 13.91 7.77
CA PHE A 53 4.70 15.36 7.61
C PHE A 53 5.90 15.74 6.75
N TYR A 54 5.73 16.73 5.89
CA TYR A 54 6.72 17.14 4.91
C TYR A 54 7.20 18.57 5.20
N SER A 55 8.48 18.79 5.01
CA SER A 55 9.09 20.12 5.07
C SER A 55 9.78 20.41 3.74
N VAL A 56 9.23 21.34 2.96
CA VAL A 56 9.84 21.79 1.71
C VAL A 56 11.17 22.49 1.96
N PRO A 57 11.29 23.41 2.96
CA PRO A 57 12.57 24.05 3.24
C PRO A 57 13.69 23.09 3.63
N GLU A 58 13.35 21.98 4.32
CA GLU A 58 14.30 20.96 4.73
C GLU A 58 14.48 19.84 3.70
N ASN A 59 13.64 19.83 2.65
CA ASN A 59 13.61 18.80 1.60
C ASN A 59 13.59 17.38 2.18
N ARG A 60 12.73 17.16 3.18
CA ARG A 60 12.56 15.85 3.81
C ARG A 60 11.15 15.66 4.37
N SER A 61 10.84 14.43 4.68
CA SER A 61 9.64 14.05 5.41
C SER A 61 9.99 13.37 6.72
N ASN A 62 9.02 13.31 7.63
CA ASN A 62 9.11 12.62 8.90
C ASN A 62 7.81 11.90 9.17
N ARG A 63 7.89 10.62 9.54
CA ARG A 63 6.71 9.80 9.83
C ARG A 63 6.60 9.51 11.30
N GLU A 64 5.42 9.75 11.86
CA GLU A 64 5.14 9.61 13.28
C GLU A 64 3.99 8.65 13.53
N VAL A 65 3.98 8.03 14.69
CA VAL A 65 2.96 7.06 15.11
C VAL A 65 1.86 7.75 15.91
N PHE A 66 0.62 7.37 15.61
CA PHE A 66 -0.60 7.83 16.26
C PHE A 66 -1.39 6.63 16.79
N VAL A 67 -2.04 6.82 17.92
CA VAL A 67 -2.95 5.83 18.49
C VAL A 67 -4.27 6.53 18.84
N MET A 68 -5.37 5.90 18.48
CA MET A 68 -6.73 6.35 18.80
C MET A 68 -7.59 5.18 19.25
N ASN A 69 -8.72 5.49 19.89
CA ASN A 69 -9.76 4.50 20.12
C ASN A 69 -10.43 4.10 18.79
N ALA A 70 -11.07 2.95 18.75
CA ALA A 70 -11.74 2.43 17.56
C ALA A 70 -12.83 3.38 17.00
N ASP A 71 -13.40 4.24 17.84
CA ASP A 71 -14.38 5.25 17.44
C ASP A 71 -13.74 6.61 17.04
N GLY A 72 -12.43 6.70 17.01
CA GLY A 72 -11.68 7.92 16.68
C GLY A 72 -11.43 8.85 17.86
N THR A 73 -11.99 8.58 19.03
CA THR A 73 -11.75 9.40 20.22
C THR A 73 -10.35 9.16 20.79
N ASP A 74 -9.86 10.08 21.61
CA ASP A 74 -8.54 10.03 22.25
C ASP A 74 -7.40 9.78 21.27
N ASN A 75 -7.43 10.46 20.14
CA ASN A 75 -6.41 10.35 19.10
C ASN A 75 -5.15 11.13 19.50
N LYS A 76 -4.05 10.42 19.68
CA LYS A 76 -2.78 10.99 20.16
C LYS A 76 -1.63 10.63 19.24
N GLN A 77 -0.79 11.63 18.95
CA GLN A 77 0.53 11.42 18.40
C GLN A 77 1.45 10.94 19.53
N ILE A 78 1.99 9.73 19.40
CA ILE A 78 2.79 9.09 20.47
C ILE A 78 4.28 9.14 20.22
N THR A 79 4.72 9.53 19.02
CA THR A 79 6.13 9.77 18.72
C THR A 79 6.35 11.18 18.18
N LYS A 80 7.45 11.82 18.60
CA LYS A 80 7.94 13.09 18.09
C LYS A 80 9.45 13.03 18.05
N THR A 81 9.99 12.49 16.95
CA THR A 81 11.42 12.29 16.80
C THR A 81 11.93 12.92 15.50
N SER A 82 13.23 13.07 15.38
CA SER A 82 13.87 13.46 14.11
C SER A 82 13.99 12.28 13.14
N TYR A 83 13.63 11.09 13.59
CA TYR A 83 13.61 9.86 12.81
C TYR A 83 12.20 9.56 12.32
N SER A 84 12.07 8.61 11.40
CA SER A 84 10.78 8.12 10.96
C SER A 84 10.48 6.77 11.58
N GLU A 85 9.32 6.66 12.20
CA GLU A 85 8.75 5.43 12.71
C GLU A 85 7.77 4.88 11.68
N ASN A 86 8.07 3.69 11.14
CA ASN A 86 7.32 3.09 10.05
C ASN A 86 6.72 1.74 10.46
N GLU A 87 5.65 1.34 9.76
CA GLU A 87 5.05 0.01 9.86
C GLU A 87 4.70 -0.40 11.29
N ALA A 88 4.02 0.48 12.02
CA ALA A 88 3.63 0.25 13.38
C ALA A 88 2.53 -0.84 13.46
N VAL A 89 2.75 -1.87 14.28
CA VAL A 89 1.80 -2.95 14.53
C VAL A 89 1.73 -3.28 16.01
N TRP A 90 0.60 -3.82 16.44
CA TRP A 90 0.41 -4.29 17.82
C TRP A 90 1.06 -5.65 18.03
N ILE A 91 1.75 -5.80 19.15
CA ILE A 91 2.33 -7.07 19.61
C ILE A 91 2.02 -7.28 21.10
N LYS A 92 2.32 -8.47 21.59
CA LYS A 92 2.17 -8.83 23.02
C LYS A 92 0.76 -8.57 23.55
N GLY A 93 -0.25 -8.98 22.75
CA GLY A 93 -1.65 -8.81 23.13
C GLY A 93 -2.13 -7.37 23.20
N GLY A 94 -1.48 -6.45 22.47
CA GLY A 94 -1.77 -5.02 22.49
C GLY A 94 -1.02 -4.23 23.55
N LYS A 95 -0.13 -4.86 24.30
CA LYS A 95 0.68 -4.21 25.35
C LYS A 95 1.83 -3.40 24.80
N LYS A 96 2.29 -3.72 23.59
CA LYS A 96 3.40 -3.04 22.91
C LYS A 96 3.04 -2.77 21.45
N ILE A 97 3.73 -1.78 20.86
CA ILE A 97 3.72 -1.48 19.45
C ILE A 97 5.10 -1.74 18.90
N ALA A 98 5.21 -2.59 17.88
CA ALA A 98 6.45 -2.80 17.13
C ALA A 98 6.48 -1.90 15.91
N PHE A 99 7.65 -1.43 15.53
CA PHE A 99 7.83 -0.52 14.40
C PHE A 99 9.26 -0.58 13.86
N LEU A 100 9.47 -0.04 12.67
CA LEU A 100 10.79 0.15 12.09
C LEU A 100 11.27 1.58 12.32
N CYS A 101 12.53 1.72 12.63
CA CYS A 101 13.18 3.02 12.83
C CYS A 101 14.69 2.94 12.54
N ASN A 102 15.24 4.04 12.03
CA ASN A 102 16.67 4.15 11.70
C ASN A 102 17.50 4.90 12.75
N GLU A 103 16.98 5.06 13.95
CA GLU A 103 17.64 5.81 15.04
C GLU A 103 19.05 5.30 15.35
N SER A 104 19.27 3.98 15.26
CA SER A 104 20.56 3.33 15.53
C SER A 104 21.54 3.34 14.36
N GLY A 105 21.20 4.01 13.26
CA GLY A 105 22.06 4.13 12.06
C GLY A 105 21.61 3.30 10.85
N SER A 106 20.77 2.30 11.06
CA SER A 106 20.12 1.52 10.02
C SER A 106 18.68 1.21 10.42
N SER A 107 17.86 0.81 9.45
CA SER A 107 16.47 0.43 9.73
C SER A 107 16.42 -0.86 10.53
N GLN A 108 15.98 -0.77 11.78
CA GLN A 108 15.90 -1.88 12.73
C GLN A 108 14.49 -1.98 13.32
N LEU A 109 14.21 -3.14 13.91
CA LEU A 109 12.96 -3.42 14.61
C LEU A 109 13.04 -2.89 16.04
N TRP A 110 12.00 -2.16 16.45
CA TRP A 110 11.85 -1.54 17.78
C TRP A 110 10.48 -1.89 18.36
N GLU A 111 10.33 -1.72 19.66
CA GLU A 111 9.03 -1.72 20.35
C GLU A 111 8.91 -0.53 21.30
N MET A 112 7.68 -0.20 21.64
CA MET A 112 7.35 0.82 22.65
C MET A 112 5.99 0.53 23.28
N ASN A 113 5.70 1.16 24.41
CA ASN A 113 4.36 1.16 24.97
C ASN A 113 3.38 1.90 24.04
N PRO A 114 2.07 1.65 24.15
CA PRO A 114 1.06 2.36 23.36
C PRO A 114 1.02 3.87 23.57
N ASP A 115 1.62 4.38 24.64
CA ASP A 115 1.77 5.82 24.89
C ASP A 115 3.10 6.40 24.36
N GLY A 116 3.92 5.58 23.69
CA GLY A 116 5.23 5.98 23.16
C GLY A 116 6.39 5.84 24.13
N SER A 117 6.14 5.51 25.39
CA SER A 117 7.19 5.31 26.41
C SER A 117 7.86 3.93 26.27
N ASP A 118 8.96 3.73 27.01
CA ASP A 118 9.73 2.48 27.06
C ASP A 118 10.15 1.99 25.67
N ARG A 119 10.71 2.88 24.89
CA ARG A 119 11.19 2.62 23.53
C ARG A 119 12.43 1.75 23.57
N ARG A 120 12.41 0.60 22.91
CA ARG A 120 13.49 -0.36 22.97
C ARG A 120 13.75 -1.01 21.61
N GLN A 121 15.04 -1.12 21.25
CA GLN A 121 15.47 -1.83 20.06
C GLN A 121 15.39 -3.33 20.24
N LEU A 122 14.77 -4.04 19.29
CA LEU A 122 14.62 -5.50 19.28
C LEU A 122 15.61 -6.21 18.36
N SER A 123 16.24 -5.48 17.45
CA SER A 123 17.17 -6.06 16.46
C SER A 123 18.45 -5.29 16.37
N GLU A 124 19.54 -6.00 16.11
CA GLU A 124 20.86 -5.46 15.74
C GLU A 124 21.36 -6.21 14.50
N TYR A 125 20.56 -6.16 13.44
CA TYR A 125 20.86 -6.87 12.20
C TYR A 125 21.85 -6.07 11.34
N GLU A 126 22.78 -6.76 10.67
CA GLU A 126 23.80 -6.15 9.79
C GLU A 126 23.25 -5.68 8.45
N GLY A 127 22.19 -5.00 8.42
CA GLY A 127 21.56 -4.51 7.21
C GLY A 127 20.29 -3.79 7.58
N ASP A 128 19.57 -3.30 6.58
CA ASP A 128 18.27 -2.68 6.80
C ASP A 128 17.17 -3.73 6.80
N ILE A 129 16.26 -3.61 7.79
CA ILE A 129 14.99 -4.32 7.79
C ILE A 129 13.98 -3.45 7.06
N GLU A 130 13.46 -3.94 5.94
CA GLU A 130 12.59 -3.16 5.04
C GLU A 130 11.10 -3.43 5.25
N GLY A 131 10.77 -4.46 5.99
CA GLY A 131 9.42 -4.86 6.37
C GLY A 131 9.47 -6.03 7.32
N PHE A 132 8.42 -6.24 8.10
CA PHE A 132 8.39 -7.33 9.08
C PHE A 132 6.96 -7.82 9.34
N ALA A 133 6.87 -9.07 9.83
CA ALA A 133 5.64 -9.64 10.34
C ALA A 133 5.95 -10.68 11.44
N PHE A 134 5.38 -10.49 12.61
CA PHE A 134 5.46 -11.47 13.67
C PHE A 134 4.62 -12.70 13.32
N SER A 135 5.12 -13.89 13.66
CA SER A 135 4.30 -15.09 13.60
C SER A 135 3.10 -14.96 14.56
N PRO A 136 1.97 -15.63 14.28
CA PRO A 136 0.81 -15.56 15.18
C PRO A 136 1.11 -15.90 16.64
N ASP A 137 2.04 -16.82 16.89
CA ASP A 137 2.50 -17.17 18.25
C ASP A 137 3.57 -16.24 18.81
N GLU A 138 4.02 -15.25 18.02
CA GLU A 138 5.08 -14.29 18.36
C GLU A 138 6.41 -14.92 18.80
N LYS A 139 6.69 -16.15 18.40
CA LYS A 139 7.97 -16.81 18.66
C LYS A 139 8.99 -16.56 17.56
N LYS A 140 8.54 -16.06 16.43
CA LYS A 140 9.37 -15.77 15.26
C LYS A 140 8.97 -14.45 14.61
N VAL A 141 9.92 -13.86 13.88
CA VAL A 141 9.70 -12.65 13.06
C VAL A 141 10.16 -12.94 11.66
N LEU A 142 9.26 -12.73 10.71
CA LEU A 142 9.56 -12.65 9.29
C LEU A 142 9.99 -11.23 8.98
N PHE A 143 11.09 -11.05 8.26
CA PHE A 143 11.50 -9.72 7.82
C PHE A 143 12.16 -9.77 6.44
N ILE A 144 12.16 -8.60 5.77
CA ILE A 144 12.73 -8.42 4.43
C ILE A 144 14.07 -7.70 4.56
N SER A 145 15.10 -8.23 3.91
CA SER A 145 16.38 -7.55 3.79
C SER A 145 17.03 -7.86 2.46
N GLN A 146 17.91 -6.96 2.00
CA GLN A 146 18.62 -7.11 0.73
C GLN A 146 19.77 -8.10 0.85
N VAL A 147 19.93 -8.95 -0.16
CA VAL A 147 21.08 -9.84 -0.32
C VAL A 147 21.79 -9.52 -1.63
N LYS A 148 23.12 -9.66 -1.61
CA LYS A 148 23.94 -9.43 -2.80
C LYS A 148 23.73 -10.57 -3.80
N THR A 149 23.30 -10.23 -5.00
CA THR A 149 23.02 -11.22 -6.06
C THR A 149 23.94 -11.06 -7.28
N VAL A 150 24.59 -9.92 -7.41
CA VAL A 150 25.49 -9.60 -8.54
C VAL A 150 26.86 -9.21 -8.02
N LYS A 151 27.90 -9.79 -8.62
CA LYS A 151 29.29 -9.40 -8.31
C LYS A 151 29.56 -7.99 -8.84
N SER A 152 30.07 -7.12 -7.97
CA SER A 152 30.51 -5.78 -8.34
C SER A 152 31.79 -5.82 -9.18
N THR A 153 32.17 -4.67 -9.75
CA THR A 153 33.46 -4.54 -10.44
C THR A 153 34.63 -4.82 -9.48
N ALA A 154 34.55 -4.33 -8.24
CA ALA A 154 35.56 -4.61 -7.22
C ALA A 154 35.65 -6.09 -6.82
N ASP A 155 34.52 -6.83 -6.85
CA ASP A 155 34.53 -8.27 -6.60
C ASP A 155 35.22 -9.04 -7.72
N LYS A 156 35.06 -8.58 -8.98
CA LYS A 156 35.67 -9.19 -10.16
C LYS A 156 37.16 -8.80 -10.32
N TYR A 157 37.46 -7.57 -9.95
CA TYR A 157 38.78 -6.97 -10.06
C TYR A 157 39.17 -6.26 -8.77
N PRO A 158 39.61 -7.00 -7.74
CA PRO A 158 39.89 -6.45 -6.40
C PRO A 158 40.94 -5.35 -6.37
N ASP A 159 41.84 -5.31 -7.38
CA ASP A 159 42.83 -4.28 -7.56
C ASP A 159 42.30 -2.96 -8.13
N LEU A 160 41.04 -2.95 -8.55
CA LEU A 160 40.34 -1.78 -9.10
C LEU A 160 39.23 -1.28 -8.16
N ASP A 161 39.49 -1.27 -6.87
CA ASP A 161 38.52 -0.89 -5.83
C ASP A 161 37.99 0.54 -5.95
N LYS A 162 38.72 1.41 -6.62
CA LYS A 162 38.33 2.82 -6.87
C LYS A 162 37.62 3.02 -8.22
N ALA A 163 37.51 1.99 -9.02
CA ALA A 163 36.84 2.10 -10.31
C ALA A 163 35.33 2.24 -10.14
N THR A 164 34.73 3.20 -10.86
CA THR A 164 33.30 3.45 -10.84
C THR A 164 32.55 2.81 -12.01
N GLY A 165 33.28 2.15 -12.92
CA GLY A 165 32.71 1.46 -14.06
C GLY A 165 31.85 0.26 -13.63
N ILE A 166 30.71 0.07 -14.29
CA ILE A 166 29.80 -1.04 -14.05
C ILE A 166 29.83 -1.96 -15.25
N ILE A 167 30.04 -3.26 -15.00
CA ILE A 167 30.08 -4.28 -16.07
C ILE A 167 28.70 -4.94 -16.13
N VAL A 168 28.03 -4.77 -17.27
CA VAL A 168 26.71 -5.33 -17.54
C VAL A 168 26.87 -6.44 -18.58
N THR A 169 26.38 -7.62 -18.26
CA THR A 169 26.45 -8.80 -19.15
C THR A 169 25.07 -9.38 -19.49
N ASP A 170 24.00 -8.94 -18.82
CA ASP A 170 22.64 -9.43 -19.03
C ASP A 170 21.61 -8.35 -18.67
N LEU A 171 20.34 -8.61 -18.99
CA LEU A 171 19.23 -7.72 -18.68
C LEU A 171 18.84 -7.75 -17.21
N MET A 172 17.97 -6.81 -16.86
CA MET A 172 17.56 -6.37 -15.54
C MET A 172 18.74 -5.94 -14.68
N TYR A 173 19.68 -5.25 -15.33
CA TYR A 173 20.75 -4.53 -14.63
C TYR A 173 20.26 -3.23 -13.99
N LYS A 174 19.10 -2.74 -14.41
CA LYS A 174 18.38 -1.61 -13.80
C LYS A 174 16.88 -1.92 -13.66
N HIS A 175 16.31 -1.42 -12.57
CA HIS A 175 14.86 -1.26 -12.37
C HIS A 175 14.60 0.25 -12.31
N TRP A 176 14.00 0.81 -13.35
CA TRP A 176 13.89 2.26 -13.54
C TRP A 176 15.28 2.93 -13.44
N ASP A 177 15.50 3.74 -12.39
CA ASP A 177 16.76 4.46 -12.15
C ASP A 177 17.69 3.73 -11.17
N GLU A 178 17.25 2.64 -10.55
CA GLU A 178 18.05 1.88 -9.59
C GLU A 178 18.87 0.76 -10.27
N TRP A 179 20.16 0.65 -9.92
CA TRP A 179 20.98 -0.47 -10.30
C TRP A 179 20.57 -1.72 -9.54
N VAL A 180 20.46 -2.84 -10.25
CA VAL A 180 20.12 -4.14 -9.64
C VAL A 180 21.42 -4.86 -9.28
N THR A 181 21.83 -4.72 -8.02
CA THR A 181 23.00 -5.38 -7.45
C THR A 181 22.64 -6.29 -6.29
N THR A 182 21.45 -6.08 -5.73
CA THR A 182 20.88 -6.85 -4.63
C THR A 182 19.45 -7.28 -4.98
N ALA A 183 18.96 -8.28 -4.26
CA ALA A 183 17.56 -8.66 -4.28
C ALA A 183 17.02 -8.74 -2.84
N PRO A 184 15.77 -8.32 -2.58
CA PRO A 184 15.15 -8.56 -1.29
C PRO A 184 14.89 -10.06 -1.13
N HIS A 185 15.19 -10.58 0.07
CA HIS A 185 14.85 -11.93 0.50
C HIS A 185 14.06 -11.90 1.81
N PRO A 186 13.16 -12.86 2.02
CA PRO A 186 12.53 -13.05 3.32
C PRO A 186 13.46 -13.81 4.26
N PHE A 187 13.58 -13.29 5.47
CA PHE A 187 14.33 -13.89 6.57
C PHE A 187 13.37 -14.26 7.69
N VAL A 188 13.67 -15.30 8.40
CA VAL A 188 12.96 -15.68 9.63
C VAL A 188 13.94 -15.73 10.78
N ALA A 189 13.65 -14.99 11.84
CA ALA A 189 14.44 -14.98 13.07
C ALA A 189 13.61 -15.51 14.24
N ASP A 190 14.29 -16.02 15.27
CA ASP A 190 13.67 -16.33 16.54
C ASP A 190 13.40 -15.05 17.33
N PHE A 191 12.34 -15.04 18.11
CA PHE A 191 11.97 -13.93 18.99
C PHE A 191 11.69 -14.46 20.41
N ASP A 192 12.45 -13.99 21.39
CA ASP A 192 12.34 -14.40 22.79
C ASP A 192 11.51 -13.44 23.65
N GLY A 193 10.86 -12.47 23.02
CA GLY A 193 10.13 -11.40 23.69
C GLY A 193 10.95 -10.15 23.97
N LYS A 194 12.28 -10.21 23.79
CA LYS A 194 13.21 -9.11 24.06
C LYS A 194 14.06 -8.74 22.87
N ALA A 195 14.44 -9.72 22.06
CA ALA A 195 15.29 -9.53 20.90
C ALA A 195 15.06 -10.62 19.87
N ILE A 196 15.37 -10.30 18.61
CA ILE A 196 15.44 -11.30 17.55
C ILE A 196 16.84 -11.92 17.51
N SER A 197 16.92 -13.18 17.09
CA SER A 197 18.17 -13.92 16.96
C SER A 197 18.08 -14.98 15.86
N ASN A 198 19.24 -15.50 15.44
CA ASN A 198 19.34 -16.58 14.47
C ASN A 198 18.55 -16.35 13.16
N PRO A 199 18.76 -15.23 12.46
CA PRO A 199 18.06 -14.99 11.20
C PRO A 199 18.47 -16.01 10.15
N VAL A 200 17.48 -16.55 9.44
CA VAL A 200 17.66 -17.51 8.35
C VAL A 200 17.02 -16.94 7.08
N ASP A 201 17.81 -16.85 6.01
CA ASP A 201 17.32 -16.54 4.67
C ASP A 201 16.59 -17.75 4.09
N ILE A 202 15.28 -17.69 3.96
CA ILE A 202 14.49 -18.82 3.43
C ILE A 202 14.64 -19.00 1.92
N MET A 203 15.30 -18.07 1.23
CA MET A 203 15.66 -18.15 -0.18
C MET A 203 17.17 -18.19 -0.38
N GLU A 204 17.93 -18.67 0.61
CA GLU A 204 19.39 -18.72 0.56
C GLU A 204 19.90 -19.39 -0.71
N GLY A 205 20.83 -18.73 -1.39
CA GLY A 205 21.43 -19.22 -2.64
C GLY A 205 20.59 -18.97 -3.90
N GLU A 206 19.34 -18.51 -3.77
CA GLU A 206 18.51 -18.16 -4.92
C GLU A 206 18.85 -16.76 -5.42
N PRO A 207 18.95 -16.55 -6.75
CA PRO A 207 19.18 -15.23 -7.33
C PRO A 207 17.90 -14.43 -7.50
N PHE A 208 16.78 -14.90 -6.98
CA PHE A 208 15.45 -14.34 -7.17
C PHE A 208 15.10 -13.39 -6.04
N GLU A 209 14.06 -12.61 -6.23
CA GLU A 209 13.57 -11.62 -5.28
C GLU A 209 12.22 -12.02 -4.66
N SER A 210 12.03 -11.69 -3.40
CA SER A 210 10.75 -11.63 -2.71
C SER A 210 10.85 -10.61 -1.56
N PRO A 211 9.98 -9.59 -1.50
CA PRO A 211 8.90 -9.27 -2.44
C PRO A 211 9.41 -8.81 -3.81
N MET A 212 8.51 -8.68 -4.78
CA MET A 212 8.86 -8.28 -6.14
C MET A 212 9.14 -6.79 -6.23
N LYS A 213 10.20 -6.42 -6.97
CA LYS A 213 10.43 -5.04 -7.39
C LYS A 213 9.42 -4.63 -8.49
N PRO A 214 9.13 -3.34 -8.65
CA PRO A 214 9.70 -2.20 -7.92
C PRO A 214 8.94 -1.82 -6.65
N PHE A 215 7.70 -2.26 -6.46
CA PHE A 215 6.80 -1.72 -5.43
C PHE A 215 6.40 -2.70 -4.33
N GLY A 216 6.80 -3.95 -4.42
CA GLY A 216 6.41 -4.96 -3.44
C GLY A 216 7.02 -4.72 -2.07
N GLY A 217 6.24 -4.98 -1.03
CA GLY A 217 6.61 -4.90 0.36
C GLY A 217 6.11 -6.12 1.14
N ILE A 218 5.95 -5.95 2.45
CA ILE A 218 5.55 -7.04 3.35
C ILE A 218 4.17 -7.63 3.02
N GLU A 219 3.32 -6.90 2.32
CA GLU A 219 2.02 -7.38 1.86
C GLU A 219 2.12 -8.56 0.90
N GLN A 220 3.29 -8.80 0.32
CA GLN A 220 3.54 -9.95 -0.56
C GLN A 220 3.95 -11.21 0.17
N LEU A 221 4.01 -11.18 1.49
CA LEU A 221 4.38 -12.32 2.35
C LEU A 221 3.34 -12.51 3.44
N ALA A 222 3.12 -13.76 3.87
CA ALA A 222 2.14 -14.05 4.91
C ALA A 222 2.53 -15.28 5.74
N TRP A 223 2.34 -15.19 7.04
CA TRP A 223 2.34 -16.34 7.93
C TRP A 223 1.06 -17.16 7.79
N ASN A 224 1.16 -18.47 7.93
CA ASN A 224 -0.01 -19.30 8.18
C ASN A 224 -0.44 -19.20 9.65
N THR A 225 -1.61 -19.75 9.98
CA THR A 225 -2.20 -19.61 11.31
C THR A 225 -1.46 -20.40 12.39
N THR A 226 -0.69 -21.40 12.01
CA THR A 226 0.08 -22.27 12.95
C THR A 226 1.56 -21.89 13.06
N SER A 227 1.96 -20.76 12.49
CA SER A 227 3.31 -20.18 12.62
C SER A 227 4.44 -21.07 12.10
N ASP A 228 4.16 -21.99 11.19
CA ASP A 228 5.15 -22.94 10.66
C ASP A 228 5.34 -22.87 9.15
N LYS A 229 4.57 -22.02 8.46
CA LYS A 229 4.69 -21.81 7.00
C LYS A 229 4.64 -20.34 6.65
N ILE A 230 5.34 -19.99 5.59
CA ILE A 230 5.34 -18.67 5.00
C ILE A 230 4.97 -18.77 3.53
N ALA A 231 3.91 -18.07 3.15
CA ALA A 231 3.59 -17.82 1.74
C ALA A 231 4.30 -16.56 1.29
N TYR A 232 4.96 -16.61 0.14
CA TYR A 232 5.65 -15.44 -0.41
C TYR A 232 5.47 -15.36 -1.93
N THR A 233 5.49 -14.12 -2.42
CA THR A 233 5.37 -13.79 -3.83
C THR A 233 6.76 -13.69 -4.45
N SER A 234 7.01 -14.39 -5.54
CA SER A 234 8.27 -14.25 -6.28
C SER A 234 8.10 -14.55 -7.75
N ARG A 235 8.82 -13.80 -8.58
CA ARG A 235 9.03 -14.14 -9.98
C ARG A 235 10.41 -14.78 -10.11
N LYS A 236 10.48 -16.11 -10.02
CA LYS A 236 11.74 -16.86 -10.02
C LYS A 236 12.31 -16.98 -11.42
N LYS A 237 12.72 -15.86 -11.94
CA LYS A 237 13.36 -15.68 -13.25
C LYS A 237 14.50 -14.69 -13.13
N THR A 238 15.46 -14.77 -14.05
CA THR A 238 16.59 -13.86 -14.12
C THR A 238 16.84 -13.42 -15.57
N GLY A 239 17.62 -12.36 -15.74
CA GLY A 239 18.05 -11.89 -17.04
C GLY A 239 16.92 -11.52 -17.98
N LYS A 240 17.03 -11.94 -19.23
CA LYS A 240 16.02 -11.66 -20.26
C LYS A 240 14.64 -12.24 -19.93
N GLU A 241 14.58 -13.41 -19.31
CA GLU A 241 13.31 -14.04 -18.93
C GLU A 241 12.56 -13.18 -17.92
N TYR A 242 13.25 -12.61 -16.95
CA TYR A 242 12.65 -11.68 -15.98
C TYR A 242 12.10 -10.44 -16.67
N ALA A 243 12.82 -9.90 -17.65
CA ALA A 243 12.41 -8.70 -18.37
C ALA A 243 11.15 -8.90 -19.24
N LEU A 244 10.95 -10.13 -19.74
CA LEU A 244 9.87 -10.44 -20.68
C LEU A 244 8.60 -10.98 -20.01
N SER A 245 8.71 -11.53 -18.80
CA SER A 245 7.61 -12.26 -18.16
C SER A 245 7.01 -11.48 -17.00
N THR A 246 5.68 -11.58 -16.85
CA THR A 246 4.95 -11.15 -15.66
C THR A 246 4.59 -12.33 -14.75
N ASN A 247 5.10 -13.53 -15.05
CA ASN A 247 4.75 -14.74 -14.31
C ASN A 247 5.44 -14.79 -12.95
N SER A 248 4.76 -14.25 -11.94
CA SER A 248 5.08 -14.50 -10.53
C SER A 248 4.17 -15.58 -9.97
N ASP A 249 4.64 -16.23 -8.92
CA ASP A 249 3.90 -17.29 -8.26
C ASP A 249 3.87 -17.09 -6.75
N ILE A 250 2.91 -17.78 -6.13
CA ILE A 250 2.83 -17.89 -4.67
C ILE A 250 3.55 -19.17 -4.26
N TYR A 251 4.64 -18.99 -3.53
CA TYR A 251 5.42 -20.08 -2.96
C TYR A 251 5.10 -20.22 -1.47
N VAL A 252 5.11 -21.44 -0.98
CA VAL A 252 4.92 -21.73 0.44
C VAL A 252 6.15 -22.47 0.96
N TYR A 253 6.82 -21.85 1.91
CA TYR A 253 7.98 -22.41 2.61
C TYR A 253 7.56 -23.02 3.93
N ASP A 254 7.93 -24.28 4.16
CA ASP A 254 7.68 -25.00 5.41
C ASP A 254 8.92 -24.89 6.31
N LEU A 255 8.77 -24.30 7.49
CA LEU A 255 9.87 -24.09 8.43
C LEU A 255 10.41 -25.41 9.01
N ASN A 256 9.58 -26.45 9.10
CA ASN A 256 9.99 -27.74 9.64
C ASN A 256 10.77 -28.58 8.64
N THR A 257 10.26 -28.67 7.41
CA THR A 257 10.87 -29.49 6.34
C THR A 257 11.90 -28.73 5.53
N LYS A 258 11.87 -27.39 5.57
CA LYS A 258 12.66 -26.47 4.74
C LYS A 258 12.42 -26.66 3.24
N LYS A 259 11.24 -27.15 2.86
CA LYS A 259 10.82 -27.34 1.49
C LYS A 259 9.88 -26.23 1.05
N THR A 260 9.96 -25.87 -0.23
CA THR A 260 9.13 -24.85 -0.85
C THR A 260 8.24 -25.49 -1.93
N ALA A 261 6.95 -25.15 -1.91
CA ALA A 261 5.99 -25.56 -2.93
C ALA A 261 5.46 -24.34 -3.68
N ASN A 262 5.21 -24.50 -4.98
CA ASN A 262 4.55 -23.49 -5.81
C ASN A 262 3.06 -23.83 -5.88
N ILE A 263 2.20 -23.03 -5.25
CA ILE A 263 0.76 -23.30 -5.20
C ILE A 263 -0.04 -22.67 -6.34
N SER A 264 0.57 -21.78 -7.11
CA SER A 264 -0.06 -21.12 -8.27
C SER A 264 0.56 -21.57 -9.61
N GLU A 265 1.31 -22.66 -9.62
CA GLU A 265 1.94 -23.18 -10.83
C GLU A 265 0.91 -23.37 -11.97
N GLY A 266 1.26 -22.87 -13.16
CA GLY A 266 0.39 -22.93 -14.32
C GLY A 266 -0.49 -21.70 -14.51
N ILE A 267 -0.60 -20.80 -13.55
CA ILE A 267 -1.22 -19.49 -13.72
C ILE A 267 -0.11 -18.53 -14.14
N MET A 268 -0.17 -18.03 -15.36
CA MET A 268 1.00 -17.49 -16.06
C MET A 268 1.21 -15.97 -15.91
N GLY A 269 0.27 -15.24 -15.32
CA GLY A 269 0.41 -13.81 -15.04
C GLY A 269 0.96 -13.53 -13.65
N TYR A 270 0.73 -12.32 -13.15
CA TYR A 270 1.07 -11.97 -11.77
C TYR A 270 0.18 -12.73 -10.78
N ASP A 271 0.79 -13.47 -9.87
CA ASP A 271 0.17 -13.99 -8.65
C ASP A 271 0.86 -13.32 -7.47
N THR A 272 0.11 -12.58 -6.65
CA THR A 272 0.67 -11.71 -5.61
C THR A 272 -0.19 -11.68 -4.34
N ASN A 273 0.40 -11.18 -3.26
CA ASN A 273 -0.30 -10.78 -2.04
C ASN A 273 -1.11 -11.91 -1.38
N PRO A 274 -0.46 -13.01 -0.98
CA PRO A 274 -1.17 -14.12 -0.35
C PRO A 274 -1.63 -13.77 1.07
N GLN A 275 -2.81 -14.25 1.44
CA GLN A 275 -3.33 -14.17 2.81
C GLN A 275 -4.05 -15.46 3.17
N TYR A 276 -3.65 -16.07 4.27
CA TYR A 276 -4.37 -17.21 4.84
C TYR A 276 -5.67 -16.76 5.50
N SER A 277 -6.70 -17.58 5.39
CA SER A 277 -7.92 -17.33 6.15
C SER A 277 -7.68 -17.53 7.65
N PRO A 278 -8.40 -16.81 8.54
CA PRO A 278 -8.21 -16.93 10.00
C PRO A 278 -8.43 -18.33 10.55
N ASP A 279 -9.27 -19.14 9.88
CA ASP A 279 -9.52 -20.53 10.27
C ASP A 279 -8.44 -21.53 9.77
N GLY A 280 -7.48 -21.04 8.99
CA GLY A 280 -6.39 -21.86 8.44
C GLY A 280 -6.79 -22.81 7.32
N LYS A 281 -8.02 -22.74 6.79
CA LYS A 281 -8.54 -23.67 5.80
C LYS A 281 -8.29 -23.23 4.35
N PHE A 282 -8.08 -21.94 4.12
CA PHE A 282 -7.95 -21.34 2.80
C PHE A 282 -6.77 -20.39 2.73
N ILE A 283 -6.31 -20.16 1.50
CA ILE A 283 -5.40 -19.08 1.16
C ILE A 283 -5.98 -18.32 -0.04
N ALA A 284 -5.93 -17.01 0.02
CA ALA A 284 -6.37 -16.12 -1.07
C ALA A 284 -5.20 -15.31 -1.59
N TRP A 285 -5.23 -14.95 -2.87
CA TRP A 285 -4.23 -14.07 -3.48
C TRP A 285 -4.80 -13.37 -4.71
N GLN A 286 -4.15 -12.30 -5.12
CA GLN A 286 -4.48 -11.59 -6.36
C GLN A 286 -3.79 -12.28 -7.53
N SER A 287 -4.49 -12.44 -8.66
CA SER A 287 -4.03 -13.27 -9.77
C SER A 287 -4.41 -12.70 -11.13
N MET A 288 -3.42 -12.53 -11.99
CA MET A 288 -3.59 -12.32 -13.42
C MET A 288 -3.33 -13.61 -14.18
N GLU A 289 -4.02 -13.82 -15.28
CA GLU A 289 -4.00 -15.10 -15.98
C GLU A 289 -2.89 -15.21 -17.04
N ARG A 290 -2.61 -14.12 -17.76
CA ARG A 290 -1.79 -14.13 -18.96
C ARG A 290 -0.37 -13.59 -18.72
N ASP A 291 0.63 -14.33 -19.18
CA ASP A 291 2.03 -13.89 -19.13
C ASP A 291 2.29 -12.70 -20.05
N GLY A 292 3.01 -11.69 -19.53
CA GLY A 292 3.41 -10.51 -20.30
C GLY A 292 2.27 -9.53 -20.59
N TYR A 293 1.11 -9.70 -19.97
CA TYR A 293 -0.06 -8.88 -20.27
C TYR A 293 -0.49 -8.05 -19.05
N GLU A 294 0.07 -6.84 -18.96
CA GLU A 294 -0.11 -5.92 -17.82
C GLU A 294 -1.55 -5.39 -17.65
N SER A 295 -2.34 -5.36 -18.72
CA SER A 295 -3.74 -4.92 -18.68
C SER A 295 -4.72 -6.05 -18.33
N ASP A 296 -4.22 -7.22 -17.97
CA ASP A 296 -5.06 -8.34 -17.56
C ASP A 296 -5.83 -8.04 -16.27
N GLN A 297 -6.93 -8.74 -16.09
CA GLN A 297 -7.75 -8.62 -14.90
C GLN A 297 -7.02 -9.13 -13.67
N ASN A 298 -6.91 -8.29 -12.64
CA ASN A 298 -6.40 -8.70 -11.34
C ASN A 298 -7.53 -9.33 -10.52
N ARG A 299 -7.55 -10.67 -10.52
CA ARG A 299 -8.60 -11.48 -9.91
C ARG A 299 -8.30 -11.77 -8.45
N LEU A 300 -9.31 -12.09 -7.67
CA LEU A 300 -9.15 -12.65 -6.33
C LEU A 300 -9.40 -14.16 -6.40
N MET A 301 -8.32 -14.94 -6.18
CA MET A 301 -8.34 -16.39 -6.17
C MET A 301 -8.34 -16.90 -4.73
N VAL A 302 -9.07 -17.99 -4.49
CA VAL A 302 -9.11 -18.68 -3.20
C VAL A 302 -8.81 -20.16 -3.42
N MET A 303 -7.89 -20.70 -2.63
CA MET A 303 -7.55 -22.13 -2.66
C MET A 303 -7.92 -22.81 -1.34
N ASN A 304 -8.61 -23.93 -1.44
CA ASN A 304 -8.84 -24.84 -0.32
C ASN A 304 -7.53 -25.59 -0.04
N LEU A 305 -6.96 -25.42 1.16
CA LEU A 305 -5.67 -26.02 1.51
C LEU A 305 -5.73 -27.55 1.66
N GLU A 306 -6.90 -28.11 1.95
CA GLU A 306 -7.07 -29.56 2.06
C GLU A 306 -7.19 -30.22 0.68
N THR A 307 -8.00 -29.66 -0.21
CA THR A 307 -8.31 -30.26 -1.51
C THR A 307 -7.44 -29.76 -2.66
N GLY A 308 -6.82 -28.59 -2.50
CA GLY A 308 -6.10 -27.90 -3.57
C GLY A 308 -7.00 -27.22 -4.61
N GLU A 309 -8.32 -27.27 -4.44
CA GLU A 309 -9.25 -26.62 -5.35
C GLU A 309 -9.08 -25.10 -5.30
N LYS A 310 -9.01 -24.50 -6.50
CA LYS A 310 -8.91 -23.05 -6.68
C LYS A 310 -10.19 -22.50 -7.30
N ILE A 311 -10.69 -21.40 -6.76
CA ILE A 311 -11.86 -20.71 -7.31
C ILE A 311 -11.54 -19.26 -7.63
N PHE A 312 -12.17 -18.74 -8.69
CA PHE A 312 -12.16 -17.33 -9.05
C PHE A 312 -13.25 -16.62 -8.25
N ALA A 313 -12.93 -16.20 -7.01
CA ALA A 313 -13.92 -15.65 -6.09
C ALA A 313 -14.53 -14.31 -6.56
N SER A 314 -13.77 -13.49 -7.26
CA SER A 314 -14.23 -12.18 -7.77
C SER A 314 -14.80 -12.24 -9.19
N LYS A 315 -15.25 -13.40 -9.66
CA LYS A 315 -15.72 -13.60 -11.05
C LYS A 315 -16.79 -12.61 -11.49
N ASP A 316 -17.71 -12.27 -10.61
CA ASP A 316 -18.82 -11.36 -10.93
C ASP A 316 -18.47 -9.87 -10.82
N PHE A 317 -17.20 -9.55 -10.60
CA PHE A 317 -16.67 -8.19 -10.60
C PHE A 317 -15.82 -7.97 -11.85
N ASP A 318 -16.36 -7.21 -12.82
CA ASP A 318 -15.71 -6.97 -14.12
C ASP A 318 -14.67 -5.85 -14.05
N SER A 319 -13.80 -5.91 -13.06
CA SER A 319 -12.68 -4.99 -12.85
C SER A 319 -11.61 -5.65 -11.97
N ASN A 320 -10.62 -4.88 -11.56
CA ASN A 320 -9.50 -5.35 -10.76
C ASN A 320 -9.81 -5.33 -9.26
N VAL A 321 -9.33 -6.33 -8.53
CA VAL A 321 -9.23 -6.31 -7.08
C VAL A 321 -7.92 -5.61 -6.71
N ASP A 322 -8.00 -4.47 -6.01
CA ASP A 322 -6.82 -3.65 -5.68
C ASP A 322 -6.21 -4.01 -4.32
N GLY A 323 -7.02 -4.44 -3.37
CA GLY A 323 -6.59 -4.92 -2.07
C GLY A 323 -7.72 -5.68 -1.41
N PHE A 324 -7.42 -6.55 -0.46
CA PHE A 324 -8.43 -7.40 0.17
C PHE A 324 -8.04 -7.82 1.60
N VAL A 325 -9.04 -8.24 2.35
CA VAL A 325 -8.89 -8.83 3.68
C VAL A 325 -9.95 -9.90 3.91
N TRP A 326 -9.61 -10.94 4.65
CA TRP A 326 -10.55 -11.95 5.11
C TRP A 326 -11.47 -11.39 6.19
N SER A 327 -12.74 -11.86 6.24
CA SER A 327 -13.57 -11.65 7.42
C SER A 327 -13.06 -12.48 8.59
N ALA A 328 -13.38 -12.05 9.82
CA ALA A 328 -12.94 -12.75 11.03
C ALA A 328 -13.43 -14.22 11.09
N ASP A 329 -14.61 -14.51 10.55
CA ASP A 329 -15.20 -15.85 10.49
C ASP A 329 -14.78 -16.68 9.26
N ALA A 330 -13.93 -16.13 8.41
CA ALA A 330 -13.46 -16.72 7.15
C ALA A 330 -14.56 -17.03 6.12
N LYS A 331 -15.78 -16.52 6.30
CA LYS A 331 -16.93 -16.76 5.40
C LYS A 331 -17.05 -15.73 4.28
N ALA A 332 -16.28 -14.66 4.37
CA ALA A 332 -16.31 -13.58 3.39
C ALA A 332 -14.92 -12.99 3.16
N LEU A 333 -14.79 -12.30 2.04
CA LEU A 333 -13.66 -11.42 1.72
C LEU A 333 -14.18 -10.02 1.49
N TYR A 334 -13.43 -9.04 1.98
CA TYR A 334 -13.68 -7.63 1.70
C TYR A 334 -12.57 -7.12 0.79
N PHE A 335 -12.92 -6.41 -0.26
CA PHE A 335 -11.92 -5.89 -1.19
C PHE A 335 -12.26 -4.48 -1.68
N THR A 336 -11.27 -3.78 -2.18
CA THR A 336 -11.42 -2.52 -2.89
C THR A 336 -11.22 -2.74 -4.37
N GLY A 337 -11.99 -2.01 -5.17
CA GLY A 337 -11.89 -2.06 -6.62
C GLY A 337 -12.53 -0.83 -7.26
N VAL A 338 -12.01 -0.46 -8.42
CA VAL A 338 -12.51 0.71 -9.18
C VAL A 338 -13.64 0.28 -10.11
N TRP A 339 -14.75 0.98 -9.99
CA TRP A 339 -15.87 0.87 -10.93
C TRP A 339 -16.44 2.25 -11.22
N HIS A 340 -16.49 2.61 -12.51
CA HIS A 340 -16.97 3.91 -12.98
C HIS A 340 -16.27 5.10 -12.31
N GLY A 341 -14.95 5.03 -12.22
CA GLY A 341 -14.12 6.13 -11.73
C GLY A 341 -14.14 6.35 -10.21
N GLU A 342 -14.61 5.37 -9.45
CA GLU A 342 -14.66 5.40 -7.98
C GLU A 342 -14.15 4.07 -7.42
N SER A 343 -13.24 4.14 -6.45
CA SER A 343 -12.80 2.95 -5.73
C SER A 343 -13.71 2.71 -4.54
N GLN A 344 -14.47 1.61 -4.56
CA GLN A 344 -15.42 1.26 -3.51
C GLN A 344 -14.98 0.01 -2.76
N VAL A 345 -15.60 -0.22 -1.61
CA VAL A 345 -15.42 -1.44 -0.82
C VAL A 345 -16.55 -2.42 -1.15
N TYR A 346 -16.17 -3.68 -1.41
CA TYR A 346 -17.09 -4.77 -1.75
C TYR A 346 -16.92 -5.93 -0.80
N LYS A 347 -17.99 -6.68 -0.62
CA LYS A 347 -18.00 -7.96 0.09
C LYS A 347 -18.21 -9.10 -0.90
N ILE A 348 -17.40 -10.16 -0.78
CA ILE A 348 -17.67 -11.45 -1.43
C ILE A 348 -18.17 -12.40 -0.35
N ASP A 349 -19.39 -12.90 -0.47
CA ASP A 349 -19.94 -13.90 0.44
C ASP A 349 -19.63 -15.30 -0.10
N LEU A 350 -18.64 -15.96 0.48
CA LEU A 350 -18.20 -17.29 0.08
C LEU A 350 -19.24 -18.37 0.38
N THR A 351 -20.22 -18.10 1.23
CA THR A 351 -21.30 -19.03 1.60
C THR A 351 -22.55 -18.88 0.73
N ASP A 352 -22.61 -17.87 -0.12
CA ASP A 352 -23.72 -17.56 -1.01
C ASP A 352 -23.22 -17.38 -2.46
N SER A 353 -22.68 -18.45 -3.02
CA SER A 353 -22.22 -18.50 -4.42
C SER A 353 -21.28 -17.36 -4.82
N ASN A 354 -20.43 -16.91 -3.90
CA ASN A 354 -19.50 -15.80 -4.08
C ASN A 354 -20.18 -14.48 -4.48
N LYS A 355 -21.37 -14.24 -3.95
CA LYS A 355 -22.13 -13.02 -4.21
C LYS A 355 -21.33 -11.79 -3.80
N ILE A 356 -21.21 -10.82 -4.71
CA ILE A 356 -20.52 -9.57 -4.50
C ILE A 356 -21.52 -8.46 -4.21
N THR A 357 -21.31 -7.76 -3.09
CA THR A 357 -22.17 -6.66 -2.66
C THR A 357 -21.32 -5.41 -2.38
N PRO A 358 -21.64 -4.25 -2.99
CA PRO A 358 -20.98 -3.01 -2.63
C PRO A 358 -21.37 -2.57 -1.21
N LEU A 359 -20.39 -2.13 -0.43
CA LEU A 359 -20.58 -1.65 0.94
C LEU A 359 -20.53 -0.13 1.02
N THR A 360 -19.98 0.52 0.02
CA THR A 360 -19.79 1.97 -0.04
C THR A 360 -20.31 2.53 -1.37
N SER A 361 -20.52 3.84 -1.40
CA SER A 361 -20.93 4.56 -2.60
C SER A 361 -20.46 6.01 -2.52
N GLY A 362 -20.63 6.76 -3.60
CA GLY A 362 -20.32 8.18 -3.68
C GLY A 362 -18.97 8.44 -4.37
N MET A 363 -18.72 9.73 -4.59
CA MET A 363 -17.53 10.21 -5.32
C MET A 363 -16.31 10.20 -4.41
N TYR A 364 -15.86 9.00 -4.08
CA TYR A 364 -14.71 8.74 -3.22
C TYR A 364 -13.88 7.57 -3.74
N ASP A 365 -12.63 7.55 -3.34
CA ASP A 365 -11.78 6.36 -3.40
C ASP A 365 -11.56 5.84 -1.97
N TYR A 366 -11.91 4.58 -1.74
CA TYR A 366 -11.58 3.85 -0.52
C TYR A 366 -10.38 2.96 -0.76
N ALA A 367 -9.45 2.93 0.18
CA ALA A 367 -8.23 2.12 0.10
C ALA A 367 -7.83 1.60 1.47
N GLY A 368 -6.94 0.60 1.50
CA GLY A 368 -6.34 0.11 2.72
C GLY A 368 -7.34 -0.53 3.68
N VAL A 369 -8.29 -1.31 3.15
CA VAL A 369 -9.31 -1.97 3.96
C VAL A 369 -8.68 -2.93 4.96
N ALA A 370 -9.10 -2.85 6.24
CA ALA A 370 -8.70 -3.73 7.33
C ALA A 370 -9.90 -4.03 8.22
N LEU A 371 -9.78 -5.06 9.06
CA LEU A 371 -10.80 -5.37 10.06
C LEU A 371 -10.72 -4.39 11.24
N LEU A 372 -11.86 -4.12 11.85
CA LEU A 372 -11.98 -3.39 13.11
C LEU A 372 -13.00 -4.10 14.00
N GLY A 373 -12.50 -4.99 14.87
CA GLY A 373 -13.34 -5.90 15.62
C GLY A 373 -14.06 -6.91 14.70
N GLU A 374 -15.17 -7.47 15.19
CA GLU A 374 -15.91 -8.51 14.45
C GLU A 374 -16.91 -7.94 13.43
N HIS A 375 -17.35 -6.69 13.62
CA HIS A 375 -18.48 -6.13 12.89
C HIS A 375 -18.18 -4.84 12.13
N LYS A 376 -16.93 -4.40 12.09
CA LYS A 376 -16.53 -3.19 11.39
C LYS A 376 -15.32 -3.41 10.49
N LEU A 377 -15.24 -2.55 9.47
CA LEU A 377 -14.05 -2.34 8.68
C LEU A 377 -13.50 -0.95 8.96
N ILE A 378 -12.19 -0.80 8.78
CA ILE A 378 -11.51 0.48 8.82
C ILE A 378 -10.83 0.70 7.48
N VAL A 379 -10.93 1.91 6.93
CA VAL A 379 -10.45 2.24 5.59
C VAL A 379 -9.89 3.66 5.55
N GLN A 380 -9.04 3.92 4.58
CA GLN A 380 -8.71 5.28 4.17
C GLN A 380 -9.68 5.72 3.07
N ARG A 381 -10.02 7.00 3.06
CA ARG A 381 -10.87 7.59 2.03
C ARG A 381 -10.30 8.92 1.57
N HIS A 382 -10.23 9.11 0.29
CA HIS A 382 -9.89 10.38 -0.35
C HIS A 382 -10.82 10.64 -1.54
N SER A 383 -10.67 11.80 -2.13
CA SER A 383 -11.36 12.18 -3.37
C SER A 383 -10.50 13.17 -4.16
N LEU A 384 -10.95 13.56 -5.34
CA LEU A 384 -10.32 14.64 -6.09
C LEU A 384 -10.33 15.98 -5.33
N SER A 385 -11.08 16.06 -4.23
CA SER A 385 -11.26 17.28 -3.43
C SER A 385 -10.54 17.28 -2.07
N MET A 386 -10.06 16.13 -1.59
CA MET A 386 -9.34 16.05 -0.32
C MET A 386 -8.51 14.77 -0.20
N GLY A 387 -7.41 14.87 0.53
CA GLY A 387 -6.55 13.72 0.84
C GLY A 387 -7.14 12.79 1.87
N ASP A 388 -6.37 11.74 2.20
CA ASP A 388 -6.82 10.66 3.07
C ASP A 388 -7.19 11.12 4.48
N GLU A 389 -8.35 10.63 4.92
CA GLU A 389 -8.73 10.50 6.31
C GLU A 389 -9.18 9.06 6.57
N ILE A 390 -9.24 8.66 7.82
CA ILE A 390 -9.60 7.31 8.23
C ILE A 390 -11.08 7.25 8.58
N TYR A 391 -11.76 6.23 8.06
CA TYR A 391 -13.19 6.00 8.24
C TYR A 391 -13.44 4.57 8.72
N SER A 392 -14.53 4.35 9.44
CA SER A 392 -15.05 3.02 9.73
C SER A 392 -16.32 2.73 8.94
N ILE A 393 -16.56 1.46 8.69
CA ILE A 393 -17.77 0.93 8.07
C ILE A 393 -18.37 -0.05 9.07
N ASP A 394 -19.59 0.22 9.55
CA ASP A 394 -20.28 -0.65 10.49
C ASP A 394 -21.14 -1.67 9.75
N LEU A 395 -20.63 -2.90 9.63
CA LEU A 395 -21.29 -3.99 8.91
C LEU A 395 -22.58 -4.45 9.57
N ALA A 396 -22.74 -4.21 10.89
CA ALA A 396 -23.92 -4.57 11.64
C ALA A 396 -25.01 -3.48 11.63
N ASP A 397 -24.71 -2.28 11.13
CA ASP A 397 -25.62 -1.14 11.06
C ASP A 397 -25.67 -0.58 9.62
N ASN A 398 -26.16 -1.39 8.70
CA ASN A 398 -26.39 -1.01 7.30
C ASN A 398 -25.16 -0.38 6.61
N ASN A 399 -23.97 -0.83 6.94
CA ASN A 399 -22.71 -0.30 6.41
C ASN A 399 -22.52 1.20 6.67
N LYS A 400 -23.00 1.67 7.82
CA LYS A 400 -22.87 3.07 8.23
C LYS A 400 -21.41 3.48 8.29
N ILE A 401 -21.10 4.61 7.66
CA ILE A 401 -19.75 5.16 7.58
C ILE A 401 -19.60 6.25 8.65
N ALA A 402 -18.48 6.19 9.39
CA ALA A 402 -18.09 7.20 10.35
C ALA A 402 -16.66 7.67 10.09
N GLN A 403 -16.45 8.98 10.13
CA GLN A 403 -15.11 9.57 10.04
C GLN A 403 -14.42 9.47 11.39
N LEU A 404 -13.22 8.89 11.43
CA LEU A 404 -12.46 8.69 12.66
C LEU A 404 -11.36 9.73 12.86
N THR A 405 -10.79 10.26 11.78
CA THR A 405 -9.71 11.25 11.85
C THR A 405 -10.07 12.53 11.13
N THR A 406 -9.50 13.63 11.62
CA THR A 406 -9.63 14.98 11.06
C THR A 406 -8.26 15.64 10.98
N GLU A 407 -7.25 14.89 10.57
CA GLU A 407 -5.83 15.31 10.55
C GLU A 407 -5.63 16.63 9.81
N ASN A 408 -6.33 16.81 8.69
CA ASN A 408 -6.13 17.93 7.79
C ASN A 408 -7.32 18.91 7.75
N LYS A 409 -8.29 18.75 8.64
CA LYS A 409 -9.49 19.60 8.68
C LYS A 409 -9.13 21.09 8.78
N HIS A 410 -8.16 21.44 9.61
CA HIS A 410 -7.70 22.82 9.80
C HIS A 410 -7.16 23.45 8.52
N ILE A 411 -6.67 22.63 7.57
CA ILE A 411 -6.22 23.08 6.26
C ILE A 411 -7.41 23.24 5.33
N TYR A 412 -8.25 22.22 5.19
CA TYR A 412 -9.40 22.25 4.30
C TYR A 412 -10.41 23.34 4.63
N ASP A 413 -10.60 23.65 5.91
CA ASP A 413 -11.51 24.71 6.37
C ASP A 413 -11.12 26.10 5.86
N GLN A 414 -9.88 26.31 5.45
CA GLN A 414 -9.36 27.56 4.92
C GLN A 414 -9.46 27.66 3.40
N LEU A 415 -9.86 26.59 2.73
CA LEU A 415 -9.82 26.49 1.27
C LEU A 415 -11.21 26.58 0.66
N THR A 416 -11.28 27.26 -0.50
CA THR A 416 -12.37 27.13 -1.45
C THR A 416 -11.84 26.34 -2.64
N ILE A 417 -12.29 25.10 -2.78
CA ILE A 417 -11.89 24.22 -3.87
C ILE A 417 -12.97 24.13 -4.93
N GLY A 418 -12.56 23.74 -6.14
CA GLY A 418 -13.47 23.65 -7.28
C GLY A 418 -14.41 22.45 -7.20
N LYS A 419 -15.60 22.62 -7.73
CA LYS A 419 -16.57 21.54 -7.89
C LYS A 419 -16.02 20.47 -8.82
N VAL A 420 -16.24 19.21 -8.48
CA VAL A 420 -15.94 18.04 -9.31
C VAL A 420 -17.25 17.49 -9.86
N GLU A 421 -17.30 17.25 -11.18
CA GLU A 421 -18.47 16.73 -11.88
C GLU A 421 -18.06 15.57 -12.77
N GLY A 422 -18.81 14.47 -12.75
CA GLY A 422 -18.67 13.38 -13.72
C GLY A 422 -19.57 13.59 -14.92
N ARG A 423 -19.01 13.50 -16.12
CA ARG A 423 -19.75 13.56 -17.37
C ARG A 423 -19.54 12.31 -18.20
N TRP A 424 -20.63 11.66 -18.57
CA TRP A 424 -20.61 10.56 -19.51
C TRP A 424 -20.72 11.10 -20.93
N MET A 425 -19.74 10.78 -21.76
CA MET A 425 -19.62 11.26 -23.12
C MET A 425 -19.68 10.08 -24.10
N LYS A 426 -20.42 10.24 -25.17
CA LYS A 426 -20.48 9.23 -26.23
C LYS A 426 -19.22 9.27 -27.07
N THR A 427 -18.56 8.14 -27.23
CA THR A 427 -17.41 7.98 -28.12
C THR A 427 -17.85 7.84 -29.57
N THR A 428 -16.89 7.96 -30.52
CA THR A 428 -17.17 7.85 -31.96
C THR A 428 -17.71 6.49 -32.37
N ASP A 429 -17.43 5.43 -31.60
CA ASP A 429 -17.93 4.07 -31.79
C ASP A 429 -19.19 3.76 -30.95
N GLY A 430 -19.81 4.77 -30.34
CA GLY A 430 -21.08 4.66 -29.64
C GLY A 430 -21.00 4.17 -28.19
N LYS A 431 -19.79 4.01 -27.62
CA LYS A 431 -19.58 3.65 -26.22
C LYS A 431 -19.71 4.88 -25.31
N GLN A 432 -19.79 4.65 -24.00
CA GLN A 432 -19.86 5.71 -22.98
C GLN A 432 -18.53 5.85 -22.26
N MET A 433 -18.00 7.06 -22.21
CA MET A 433 -16.74 7.38 -21.55
C MET A 433 -16.99 8.37 -20.40
N LEU A 434 -16.58 8.00 -19.19
CA LEU A 434 -16.65 8.90 -18.03
C LEU A 434 -15.49 9.90 -18.10
N THR A 435 -15.82 11.17 -17.98
CA THR A 435 -14.85 12.27 -17.90
C THR A 435 -15.09 13.05 -16.62
N TRP A 436 -14.07 13.14 -15.77
CA TRP A 436 -14.13 14.06 -14.63
C TRP A 436 -13.84 15.48 -15.10
N VAL A 437 -14.64 16.43 -14.61
CA VAL A 437 -14.45 17.85 -14.86
C VAL A 437 -14.28 18.54 -13.51
N ILE A 438 -13.18 19.25 -13.35
CA ILE A 438 -12.86 20.00 -12.15
C ILE A 438 -12.91 21.48 -12.50
N TYR A 439 -13.81 22.22 -11.86
CA TYR A 439 -14.02 23.64 -12.11
C TYR A 439 -13.12 24.48 -11.20
N PRO A 440 -12.76 25.71 -11.64
CA PRO A 440 -12.10 26.68 -10.75
C PRO A 440 -12.94 26.99 -9.52
N PRO A 441 -12.30 27.33 -8.38
CA PRO A 441 -13.03 27.96 -7.28
C PRO A 441 -13.76 29.21 -7.75
N HIS A 442 -14.96 29.46 -7.26
CA HIS A 442 -15.80 30.61 -7.67
C HIS A 442 -16.11 30.63 -9.19
N PHE A 443 -16.29 29.43 -9.76
CA PHE A 443 -16.60 29.28 -11.17
C PHE A 443 -17.81 30.11 -11.57
N ASP A 444 -17.65 30.89 -12.63
CA ASP A 444 -18.72 31.72 -13.25
C ASP A 444 -19.07 31.16 -14.63
N PRO A 445 -20.29 30.60 -14.84
CA PRO A 445 -20.65 30.00 -16.12
C PRO A 445 -20.74 31.02 -17.26
N ASN A 446 -20.75 32.32 -16.97
CA ASN A 446 -20.75 33.39 -17.96
C ASN A 446 -19.36 33.81 -18.45
N LYS A 447 -18.32 33.26 -17.83
CA LYS A 447 -16.92 33.49 -18.20
C LYS A 447 -16.36 32.32 -18.98
N LYS A 448 -15.34 32.58 -19.78
CA LYS A 448 -14.54 31.55 -20.45
C LYS A 448 -13.26 31.34 -19.67
N TYR A 449 -12.89 30.06 -19.49
CA TYR A 449 -11.69 29.64 -18.80
C TYR A 449 -10.80 28.84 -19.73
N PRO A 450 -9.48 28.95 -19.61
CA PRO A 450 -8.60 28.02 -20.31
C PRO A 450 -8.83 26.61 -19.76
N THR A 451 -8.70 25.61 -20.61
CA THR A 451 -8.98 24.21 -20.26
C THR A 451 -7.71 23.37 -20.40
N LEU A 452 -7.44 22.56 -19.39
CA LEU A 452 -6.38 21.56 -19.40
C LEU A 452 -6.97 20.17 -19.60
N LEU A 453 -6.46 19.43 -20.56
CA LEU A 453 -6.76 18.03 -20.76
C LEU A 453 -5.73 17.20 -20.01
N PHE A 454 -6.19 16.46 -19.00
CA PHE A 454 -5.37 15.50 -18.27
C PHE A 454 -5.36 14.17 -19.01
N CYS A 455 -4.19 13.76 -19.48
CA CYS A 455 -4.00 12.49 -20.20
C CYS A 455 -3.40 11.47 -19.25
N GLU A 456 -4.22 10.52 -18.78
CA GLU A 456 -3.74 9.45 -17.90
C GLU A 456 -2.83 8.49 -18.65
N GLY A 457 -1.69 8.19 -18.01
CA GLY A 457 -0.74 7.20 -18.47
C GLY A 457 -0.82 5.91 -17.65
N GLY A 458 0.25 5.17 -17.66
CA GLY A 458 0.38 4.04 -16.80
C GLY A 458 0.66 2.68 -17.43
N PRO A 459 0.12 2.26 -18.59
CA PRO A 459 -1.01 2.77 -19.35
C PRO A 459 -2.39 2.38 -18.78
N GLN A 460 -2.46 1.57 -17.71
CA GLN A 460 -3.68 0.96 -17.18
C GLN A 460 -4.12 1.53 -15.83
N SER A 461 -3.87 2.79 -15.54
CA SER A 461 -4.35 3.43 -14.32
C SER A 461 -5.65 4.17 -14.58
N PRO A 462 -6.71 3.99 -13.77
CA PRO A 462 -7.96 4.71 -13.95
C PRO A 462 -7.80 6.18 -13.56
N VAL A 463 -8.60 7.05 -14.15
CA VAL A 463 -8.86 8.36 -13.58
C VAL A 463 -10.04 8.22 -12.64
N SER A 464 -9.72 7.90 -11.39
CA SER A 464 -10.68 7.74 -10.29
C SER A 464 -10.80 9.04 -9.49
N GLN A 465 -11.27 8.95 -8.26
CA GLN A 465 -11.29 10.04 -7.30
C GLN A 465 -9.94 10.17 -6.56
N PHE A 466 -8.83 9.91 -7.26
CA PHE A 466 -7.51 9.92 -6.64
C PHE A 466 -7.10 11.32 -6.15
N TRP A 467 -6.40 11.36 -5.02
CA TRP A 467 -5.73 12.55 -4.51
C TRP A 467 -4.23 12.41 -4.75
N SER A 468 -3.69 13.24 -5.63
CA SER A 468 -2.28 13.19 -5.98
C SER A 468 -1.51 14.32 -5.29
N TYR A 469 -0.33 14.00 -4.79
CA TYR A 469 0.62 14.98 -4.30
C TYR A 469 1.61 15.42 -5.39
N ARG A 470 1.53 14.82 -6.56
CA ARG A 470 2.38 15.10 -7.72
C ARG A 470 1.63 15.85 -8.82
N TRP A 471 0.45 15.36 -9.20
CA TRP A 471 -0.40 15.92 -10.24
C TRP A 471 -1.80 16.20 -9.68
N ASN A 472 -1.88 17.20 -8.81
CA ASN A 472 -3.14 17.52 -8.13
C ASN A 472 -4.01 18.40 -9.02
N MET A 473 -5.22 17.92 -9.35
CA MET A 473 -6.13 18.64 -10.24
C MET A 473 -6.71 19.90 -9.59
N GLN A 474 -6.83 19.93 -8.26
CA GLN A 474 -7.34 21.11 -7.55
C GLN A 474 -6.34 22.29 -7.61
N ILE A 475 -5.05 22.01 -7.65
CA ILE A 475 -4.04 23.07 -7.84
C ILE A 475 -4.17 23.68 -9.22
N MET A 476 -4.38 22.85 -10.25
CA MET A 476 -4.60 23.34 -11.62
C MET A 476 -5.88 24.19 -11.69
N ALA A 477 -6.96 23.70 -11.10
CA ALA A 477 -8.23 24.43 -11.04
C ALA A 477 -8.11 25.71 -10.22
N ALA A 478 -7.31 25.73 -9.15
CA ALA A 478 -7.06 26.93 -8.36
C ALA A 478 -6.38 28.08 -9.12
N ASN A 479 -5.79 27.77 -10.27
CA ASN A 479 -5.21 28.75 -11.19
C ASN A 479 -6.18 29.16 -12.33
N ASP A 480 -7.46 29.01 -12.10
CA ASP A 480 -8.55 29.35 -13.03
C ASP A 480 -8.55 28.53 -14.34
N TYR A 481 -8.12 27.29 -14.27
CA TYR A 481 -8.29 26.31 -15.35
C TYR A 481 -9.49 25.41 -15.07
N ILE A 482 -10.23 25.07 -16.12
CA ILE A 482 -11.10 23.91 -16.10
C ILE A 482 -10.23 22.69 -16.42
N VAL A 483 -10.23 21.69 -15.55
CA VAL A 483 -9.48 20.44 -15.79
C VAL A 483 -10.45 19.38 -16.29
N VAL A 484 -10.12 18.77 -17.42
CA VAL A 484 -10.91 17.71 -18.06
C VAL A 484 -10.08 16.43 -18.04
N ALA A 485 -10.57 15.40 -17.38
CA ALA A 485 -9.85 14.16 -17.14
C ALA A 485 -10.66 12.95 -17.61
N PRO A 486 -10.51 12.55 -18.89
CA PRO A 486 -11.28 11.44 -19.44
C PRO A 486 -10.69 10.07 -19.06
N ASN A 487 -11.59 9.11 -18.79
CA ASN A 487 -11.25 7.71 -18.73
C ASN A 487 -11.27 7.11 -20.14
N ARG A 488 -10.20 7.35 -20.88
CA ARG A 488 -10.06 6.87 -22.26
C ARG A 488 -10.09 5.35 -22.32
N ARG A 489 -10.31 4.82 -23.50
CA ARG A 489 -10.17 3.38 -23.76
C ARG A 489 -8.78 2.90 -23.33
N GLY A 490 -8.72 1.72 -22.71
CA GLY A 490 -7.51 1.14 -22.12
C GLY A 490 -7.36 1.41 -20.63
N LEU A 491 -8.23 2.23 -20.00
CA LEU A 491 -8.21 2.44 -18.55
C LEU A 491 -9.16 1.48 -17.83
N PRO A 492 -8.78 0.95 -16.65
CA PRO A 492 -9.60 0.01 -15.89
C PRO A 492 -10.79 0.69 -15.20
N GLY A 493 -11.78 -0.13 -14.83
CA GLY A 493 -12.96 0.31 -14.08
C GLY A 493 -14.23 0.46 -14.91
N PHE A 494 -14.20 0.06 -16.19
CA PHE A 494 -15.34 0.14 -17.12
C PHE A 494 -15.59 -1.18 -17.84
N GLY A 495 -15.26 -2.27 -17.17
CA GLY A 495 -15.27 -3.61 -17.76
C GLY A 495 -13.94 -3.94 -18.44
N MET A 496 -13.61 -5.22 -18.49
CA MET A 496 -12.34 -5.66 -19.07
C MET A 496 -12.27 -5.41 -20.58
N GLU A 497 -13.41 -5.45 -21.29
CA GLU A 497 -13.44 -5.09 -22.72
C GLU A 497 -12.95 -3.66 -22.99
N TRP A 498 -13.25 -2.72 -22.10
CA TRP A 498 -12.77 -1.34 -22.23
C TRP A 498 -11.27 -1.21 -21.92
N ASN A 499 -10.79 -2.04 -20.99
CA ASN A 499 -9.40 -2.02 -20.52
C ASN A 499 -8.43 -2.67 -21.54
N GLU A 500 -8.86 -3.72 -22.26
CA GLU A 500 -8.04 -4.50 -23.18
C GLU A 500 -7.68 -3.80 -24.51
#